data_d708d7e255419dc1bad5143f6fa33299
#
_entry.id   d708d7e255419dc1bad5143f6fa33299
#
_cell.length_a   1.000
_cell.length_b   1.000
_cell.length_c   1.000
_cell.angle_alpha   90.00
_cell.angle_beta   90.00
_cell.angle_gamma   90.00
#
_symmetry.space_group_name_H-M   'P 1'
#
loop_
_entity.id
_entity.type
_entity.pdbx_description
1 polymer ?
#
loop_
_entity_poly.entity_id
_entity_poly.type
_entity_poly.pdbx_seq_one_letter_code
_entity_poly.pdbx_strand_id
1 'polypeptide(L)'
;KRYFFTMILLCLAHIKSYAQAQILYKKIDTTQLYLTVYHSSIKESTNISPAMVFFFGGGWNSGTVKQFEPQAIYFSQRGMTCILVDYRVKEKHKTTPFESLKDAKSAIRYIRAHANELQIDPSKIIAAGGSAGGHLAAATALIADYNESTDNTSISCIPNALVLFNPVFDNGPGGYGYERIRDAYKQFSPLHNITNGAPPTIVFLGEKDHLVPVETAKYYKTVMEKVKSRCDLFLYEGQEHGFFNYKNLEYYKKTVAETDTFLQSIGFLSKEPIIEIK
;
A
#
# COMPACT_ATOMS: atom_id res chain seq x y z
N LYS A 1 56.28 37.42 -8.46
CA LYS A 1 55.57 36.31 -7.75
C LYS A 1 54.10 36.43 -8.07
N ARG A 2 53.54 35.57 -8.92
CA ARG A 2 52.12 35.47 -9.26
C ARG A 2 51.48 34.44 -8.33
N TYR A 3 50.53 34.80 -7.50
CA TYR A 3 49.73 33.90 -6.68
C TYR A 3 48.57 33.42 -7.51
N PHE A 4 48.52 32.10 -7.79
CA PHE A 4 47.36 31.41 -8.35
C PHE A 4 46.38 31.11 -7.21
N PHE A 5 45.24 31.77 -7.18
CA PHE A 5 44.13 31.46 -6.29
C PHE A 5 43.32 30.33 -6.93
N THR A 6 43.45 29.15 -6.43
CA THR A 6 42.64 27.98 -6.84
C THR A 6 41.30 28.08 -6.09
N MET A 7 40.23 28.47 -6.81
CA MET A 7 38.91 28.51 -6.28
C MET A 7 38.36 27.06 -6.26
N ILE A 8 38.29 26.46 -5.08
CA ILE A 8 37.65 25.15 -4.88
C ILE A 8 36.13 25.38 -4.90
N LEU A 9 35.48 24.97 -6.01
CA LEU A 9 34.03 24.95 -6.13
C LEU A 9 33.49 23.78 -5.28
N LEU A 10 33.06 24.03 -4.05
CA LEU A 10 32.31 23.05 -3.27
C LEU A 10 30.94 22.85 -3.92
N CYS A 11 30.77 21.74 -4.66
CA CYS A 11 29.45 21.24 -5.03
C CYS A 11 28.74 20.77 -3.77
N LEU A 12 27.90 21.63 -3.17
CA LEU A 12 26.93 21.23 -2.16
C LEU A 12 25.92 20.31 -2.82
N ALA A 13 26.11 19.01 -2.69
CA ALA A 13 25.07 18.05 -3.00
C ALA A 13 23.87 18.32 -2.08
N HIS A 14 22.82 18.90 -2.63
CA HIS A 14 21.55 19.07 -1.93
C HIS A 14 20.97 17.66 -1.69
N ILE A 15 21.24 17.09 -0.52
CA ILE A 15 20.51 15.93 -0.03
C ILE A 15 19.08 16.43 0.21
N LYS A 16 18.16 16.14 -0.71
CA LYS A 16 16.73 16.38 -0.48
C LYS A 16 16.31 15.49 0.68
N SER A 17 16.28 16.05 1.87
CA SER A 17 15.63 15.42 3.03
C SER A 17 14.13 15.48 2.74
N TYR A 18 13.51 14.33 2.48
CA TYR A 18 12.06 14.23 2.45
C TYR A 18 11.58 14.38 3.89
N ALA A 19 10.67 15.33 4.12
CA ALA A 19 10.08 15.52 5.44
C ALA A 19 9.33 14.24 5.84
N GLN A 20 9.91 13.49 6.77
CA GLN A 20 9.39 12.24 7.28
C GLN A 20 8.98 12.45 8.73
N ALA A 21 7.75 12.09 9.07
CA ALA A 21 7.24 12.10 10.43
C ALA A 21 6.84 10.68 10.86
N GLN A 22 7.08 10.36 12.13
CA GLN A 22 6.55 9.14 12.75
C GLN A 22 5.41 9.49 13.68
N ILE A 23 4.26 8.84 13.50
CA ILE A 23 3.03 9.09 14.26
C ILE A 23 2.59 7.78 14.91
N LEU A 24 2.43 7.78 16.22
CA LEU A 24 1.85 6.66 16.96
C LEU A 24 0.35 6.60 16.65
N TYR A 25 -0.12 5.58 15.91
CA TYR A 25 -1.53 5.46 15.57
C TYR A 25 -2.28 4.43 16.42
N LYS A 26 -1.54 3.49 17.01
CA LYS A 26 -2.16 2.43 17.82
C LYS A 26 -1.24 1.99 18.95
N LYS A 27 -1.82 1.81 20.12
CA LYS A 27 -1.14 1.22 21.28
C LYS A 27 -1.99 0.07 21.81
N ILE A 28 -1.41 -1.11 21.97
CA ILE A 28 -2.03 -2.31 22.50
C ILE A 28 -1.08 -2.87 23.55
N ASP A 29 -1.45 -2.81 24.81
CA ASP A 29 -0.60 -3.16 25.92
C ASP A 29 0.77 -2.45 25.84
N THR A 30 1.85 -3.21 25.65
CA THR A 30 3.21 -2.69 25.49
C THR A 30 3.57 -2.44 24.01
N THR A 31 2.75 -2.89 23.05
CA THR A 31 3.01 -2.74 21.62
C THR A 31 2.60 -1.36 21.13
N GLN A 32 3.51 -0.67 20.48
CA GLN A 32 3.28 0.61 19.81
C GLN A 32 3.48 0.46 18.32
N LEU A 33 2.48 0.89 17.52
CA LEU A 33 2.50 0.83 16.06
C LEU A 33 2.48 2.24 15.48
N TYR A 34 3.34 2.46 14.49
CA TYR A 34 3.60 3.78 13.95
C TYR A 34 3.24 3.88 12.46
N LEU A 35 2.85 5.07 12.06
CA LEU A 35 2.82 5.50 10.66
C LEU A 35 4.11 6.26 10.36
N THR A 36 4.75 5.94 9.24
CA THR A 36 5.83 6.76 8.68
C THR A 36 5.26 7.57 7.54
N VAL A 37 5.22 8.89 7.69
CA VAL A 37 4.53 9.80 6.77
C VAL A 37 5.54 10.56 5.91
N TYR A 38 5.36 10.48 4.60
CA TYR A 38 6.03 11.28 3.57
C TYR A 38 5.00 12.29 3.02
N HIS A 39 5.08 13.52 3.44
CA HIS A 39 4.17 14.55 2.98
C HIS A 39 4.38 14.87 1.50
N SER A 40 3.30 15.29 0.83
CA SER A 40 3.37 15.81 -0.53
C SER A 40 4.44 16.89 -0.64
N SER A 41 5.31 16.78 -1.66
CA SER A 41 6.29 17.80 -1.96
C SER A 41 5.70 18.98 -2.74
N ILE A 42 4.45 18.84 -3.22
CA ILE A 42 3.74 19.88 -3.96
C ILE A 42 2.87 20.64 -2.96
N LYS A 43 3.07 21.95 -2.92
CA LYS A 43 2.22 22.86 -2.16
C LYS A 43 1.12 23.38 -3.08
N GLU A 44 -0.06 22.79 -3.01
CA GLU A 44 -1.25 23.34 -3.64
C GLU A 44 -1.88 24.42 -2.76
N SER A 45 -2.74 25.24 -3.35
CA SER A 45 -3.44 26.34 -2.64
C SER A 45 -4.29 25.83 -1.47
N THR A 46 -4.77 24.60 -1.51
CA THR A 46 -5.58 23.96 -0.47
C THR A 46 -4.75 23.22 0.58
N ASN A 47 -3.46 22.97 0.34
CA ASN A 47 -2.59 22.10 1.16
C ASN A 47 -3.19 20.70 1.47
N ILE A 48 -4.16 20.24 0.68
CA ILE A 48 -4.82 18.94 0.86
C ILE A 48 -4.45 18.04 -0.32
N SER A 49 -3.88 16.86 -0.03
CA SER A 49 -3.42 15.91 -1.04
C SER A 49 -4.16 14.56 -0.94
N PRO A 50 -4.24 13.77 -2.02
CA PRO A 50 -4.59 12.36 -1.90
C PRO A 50 -3.60 11.63 -1.01
N ALA A 51 -4.04 10.56 -0.33
CA ALA A 51 -3.18 9.75 0.50
C ALA A 51 -2.99 8.35 -0.08
N MET A 52 -1.76 7.82 -0.06
CA MET A 52 -1.46 6.44 -0.41
C MET A 52 -0.86 5.71 0.78
N VAL A 53 -1.57 4.69 1.26
CA VAL A 53 -1.28 3.96 2.49
C VAL A 53 -0.72 2.59 2.13
N PHE A 54 0.51 2.31 2.52
CA PHE A 54 1.24 1.11 2.12
C PHE A 54 1.36 0.10 3.25
N PHE A 55 1.03 -1.15 2.95
CA PHE A 55 1.21 -2.32 3.80
C PHE A 55 2.29 -3.22 3.22
N PHE A 56 3.33 -3.49 4.00
CA PHE A 56 4.45 -4.33 3.56
C PHE A 56 4.07 -5.82 3.46
N GLY A 57 4.81 -6.58 2.66
CA GLY A 57 4.72 -8.03 2.56
C GLY A 57 5.51 -8.73 3.67
N GLY A 58 5.56 -10.07 3.59
CA GLY A 58 6.30 -10.91 4.55
C GLY A 58 5.43 -11.97 5.23
N GLY A 59 4.30 -12.33 4.60
CA GLY A 59 3.44 -13.44 5.02
C GLY A 59 2.80 -13.26 6.39
N TRP A 60 2.61 -12.03 6.86
CA TRP A 60 2.17 -11.69 8.23
C TRP A 60 3.13 -12.24 9.31
N ASN A 61 4.27 -12.81 8.92
CA ASN A 61 5.29 -13.32 9.82
C ASN A 61 6.33 -12.27 10.17
N SER A 62 6.81 -11.54 9.16
CA SER A 62 7.90 -10.57 9.26
C SER A 62 7.71 -9.45 8.24
N GLY A 63 8.74 -8.61 8.07
CA GLY A 63 8.75 -7.50 7.12
C GLY A 63 8.93 -6.15 7.80
N THR A 64 9.10 -5.11 6.98
CA THR A 64 9.28 -3.74 7.48
C THR A 64 8.67 -2.73 6.51
N VAL A 65 8.32 -1.57 7.03
CA VAL A 65 7.80 -0.43 6.25
C VAL A 65 8.74 0.02 5.12
N LYS A 66 10.04 -0.27 5.22
CA LYS A 66 11.06 0.11 4.22
C LYS A 66 10.83 -0.50 2.85
N GLN A 67 10.04 -1.58 2.74
CA GLN A 67 9.75 -2.21 1.46
C GLN A 67 9.17 -1.22 0.44
N PHE A 68 8.26 -0.34 0.88
CA PHE A 68 7.57 0.62 0.02
C PHE A 68 8.12 2.05 0.12
N GLU A 69 9.28 2.26 0.76
CA GLU A 69 9.90 3.57 0.84
C GLU A 69 10.20 4.18 -0.54
N PRO A 70 10.73 3.44 -1.54
CA PRO A 70 10.96 3.99 -2.88
C PRO A 70 9.66 4.47 -3.56
N GLN A 71 8.58 3.68 -3.47
CA GLN A 71 7.27 4.07 -4.00
C GLN A 71 6.72 5.31 -3.26
N ALA A 72 6.84 5.34 -1.93
CA ALA A 72 6.39 6.48 -1.13
C ALA A 72 7.12 7.78 -1.51
N ILE A 73 8.43 7.70 -1.74
CA ILE A 73 9.24 8.85 -2.20
C ILE A 73 8.75 9.32 -3.58
N TYR A 74 8.55 8.40 -4.53
CA TYR A 74 8.05 8.77 -5.85
C TYR A 74 6.68 9.45 -5.78
N PHE A 75 5.70 8.81 -5.16
CA PHE A 75 4.34 9.35 -5.11
C PHE A 75 4.22 10.62 -4.26
N SER A 76 5.10 10.81 -3.25
CA SER A 76 5.15 12.09 -2.53
C SER A 76 5.61 13.24 -3.44
N GLN A 77 6.52 12.99 -4.37
CA GLN A 77 6.93 13.96 -5.39
C GLN A 77 5.83 14.20 -6.43
N ARG A 78 4.97 13.21 -6.66
CA ARG A 78 3.79 13.33 -7.52
C ARG A 78 2.62 14.08 -6.87
N GLY A 79 2.75 14.51 -5.62
CA GLY A 79 1.73 15.32 -4.95
C GLY A 79 0.82 14.53 -3.99
N MET A 80 1.19 13.32 -3.60
CA MET A 80 0.45 12.52 -2.63
C MET A 80 1.10 12.59 -1.24
N THR A 81 0.33 12.47 -0.19
CA THR A 81 0.85 12.11 1.13
C THR A 81 0.93 10.59 1.21
N CYS A 82 2.15 10.05 1.33
CA CYS A 82 2.39 8.62 1.38
C CYS A 82 2.64 8.16 2.82
N ILE A 83 1.99 7.08 3.22
CA ILE A 83 1.98 6.61 4.60
C ILE A 83 2.35 5.12 4.63
N LEU A 84 3.48 4.81 5.27
CA LEU A 84 3.93 3.44 5.46
C LEU A 84 3.46 2.97 6.83
N VAL A 85 2.68 1.88 6.87
CA VAL A 85 2.03 1.38 8.08
C VAL A 85 2.86 0.27 8.72
N ASP A 86 3.29 0.46 9.97
CA ASP A 86 3.73 -0.65 10.81
C ASP A 86 2.50 -1.39 11.34
N TYR A 87 2.51 -2.71 11.32
CA TYR A 87 1.45 -3.56 11.81
C TYR A 87 2.02 -4.80 12.49
N ARG A 88 1.24 -5.44 13.38
CA ARG A 88 1.70 -6.62 14.12
C ARG A 88 1.98 -7.80 13.20
N VAL A 89 3.14 -8.44 13.41
CA VAL A 89 3.60 -9.63 12.70
C VAL A 89 4.02 -10.72 13.69
N LYS A 90 3.97 -11.98 13.27
CA LYS A 90 4.19 -13.14 14.15
C LYS A 90 5.56 -13.12 14.84
N GLU A 91 6.65 -12.88 14.12
CA GLU A 91 8.00 -12.96 14.69
C GLU A 91 8.22 -11.94 15.82
N LYS A 92 7.79 -10.70 15.58
CA LYS A 92 7.99 -9.60 16.53
C LYS A 92 6.95 -9.58 17.66
N HIS A 93 5.68 -9.89 17.34
CA HIS A 93 4.57 -9.64 18.25
C HIS A 93 3.83 -10.90 18.70
N LYS A 94 4.22 -12.09 18.18
CA LYS A 94 3.58 -13.39 18.47
C LYS A 94 2.09 -13.44 18.12
N THR A 95 1.70 -12.67 17.12
CA THR A 95 0.32 -12.53 16.65
C THR A 95 0.02 -13.39 15.43
N THR A 96 -1.23 -13.47 15.05
CA THR A 96 -1.75 -14.17 13.87
C THR A 96 -2.07 -13.19 12.73
N PRO A 97 -2.40 -13.64 11.52
CA PRO A 97 -2.83 -12.76 10.43
C PRO A 97 -4.08 -11.91 10.76
N PHE A 98 -4.92 -12.36 11.67
CA PHE A 98 -6.11 -11.62 12.08
C PHE A 98 -5.78 -10.30 12.78
N GLU A 99 -4.76 -10.29 13.65
CA GLU A 99 -4.30 -9.07 14.31
C GLU A 99 -3.67 -8.10 13.30
N SER A 100 -2.94 -8.63 12.30
CA SER A 100 -2.42 -7.79 11.20
C SER A 100 -3.55 -7.07 10.45
N LEU A 101 -4.67 -7.75 10.17
CA LEU A 101 -5.83 -7.15 9.51
C LEU A 101 -6.51 -6.11 10.41
N LYS A 102 -6.68 -6.38 11.71
CA LYS A 102 -7.20 -5.38 12.65
C LYS A 102 -6.36 -4.10 12.66
N ASP A 103 -5.03 -4.25 12.63
CA ASP A 103 -4.12 -3.10 12.61
C ASP A 103 -4.23 -2.31 11.31
N ALA A 104 -4.32 -2.99 10.17
CA ALA A 104 -4.51 -2.33 8.88
C ALA A 104 -5.80 -1.50 8.85
N LYS A 105 -6.91 -2.04 9.36
CA LYS A 105 -8.18 -1.31 9.47
C LYS A 105 -8.10 -0.13 10.43
N SER A 106 -7.48 -0.33 11.60
CA SER A 106 -7.23 0.76 12.56
C SER A 106 -6.41 1.88 11.93
N ALA A 107 -5.38 1.54 11.12
CA ALA A 107 -4.55 2.54 10.44
C ALA A 107 -5.36 3.40 9.46
N ILE A 108 -6.19 2.78 8.59
CA ILE A 108 -7.05 3.54 7.66
C ILE A 108 -8.04 4.43 8.42
N ARG A 109 -8.64 3.94 9.50
CA ARG A 109 -9.54 4.76 10.35
C ARG A 109 -8.81 5.93 10.99
N TYR A 110 -7.63 5.68 11.56
CA TYR A 110 -6.81 6.73 12.15
C TYR A 110 -6.47 7.81 11.12
N ILE A 111 -5.98 7.41 9.95
CA ILE A 111 -5.63 8.33 8.85
C ILE A 111 -6.85 9.15 8.42
N ARG A 112 -8.02 8.55 8.29
CA ARG A 112 -9.24 9.26 7.91
C ARG A 112 -9.74 10.20 9.01
N ALA A 113 -9.64 9.80 10.27
CA ALA A 113 -10.02 10.64 11.42
C ALA A 113 -9.12 11.87 11.57
N HIS A 114 -7.83 11.74 11.22
CA HIS A 114 -6.83 12.81 11.33
C HIS A 114 -6.49 13.45 9.97
N ALA A 115 -7.43 13.40 9.03
CA ALA A 115 -7.22 13.87 7.67
C ALA A 115 -6.77 15.34 7.61
N ASN A 116 -7.35 16.20 8.43
CA ASN A 116 -6.98 17.63 8.49
C ASN A 116 -5.53 17.81 8.99
N GLU A 117 -5.14 17.12 10.05
CA GLU A 117 -3.79 17.18 10.62
C GLU A 117 -2.73 16.64 9.64
N LEU A 118 -3.09 15.58 8.92
CA LEU A 118 -2.25 14.96 7.90
C LEU A 118 -2.27 15.71 6.55
N GLN A 119 -3.10 16.72 6.41
CA GLN A 119 -3.30 17.49 5.17
C GLN A 119 -3.69 16.60 3.97
N ILE A 120 -4.62 15.68 4.20
CA ILE A 120 -5.10 14.73 3.18
C ILE A 120 -6.60 14.88 2.91
N ASP A 121 -6.99 14.49 1.69
CA ASP A 121 -8.40 14.35 1.31
C ASP A 121 -8.93 13.00 1.81
N PRO A 122 -9.85 12.97 2.79
CA PRO A 122 -10.40 11.72 3.33
C PRO A 122 -11.23 10.94 2.31
N SER A 123 -11.60 11.55 1.18
CA SER A 123 -12.29 10.90 0.06
C SER A 123 -11.34 10.35 -1.01
N LYS A 124 -10.02 10.53 -0.85
CA LYS A 124 -8.98 10.06 -1.77
C LYS A 124 -7.88 9.30 -1.03
N ILE A 125 -8.27 8.29 -0.27
CA ILE A 125 -7.35 7.37 0.41
C ILE A 125 -7.20 6.11 -0.41
N ILE A 126 -5.99 5.80 -0.85
CA ILE A 126 -5.62 4.61 -1.58
C ILE A 126 -4.94 3.63 -0.61
N ALA A 127 -5.36 2.36 -0.58
CA ALA A 127 -4.61 1.33 0.11
C ALA A 127 -3.76 0.54 -0.90
N ALA A 128 -2.49 0.43 -0.61
CA ALA A 128 -1.51 -0.28 -1.42
C ALA A 128 -0.76 -1.33 -0.61
N GLY A 129 -0.32 -2.40 -1.24
CA GLY A 129 0.49 -3.38 -0.53
C GLY A 129 0.96 -4.53 -1.40
N GLY A 130 1.96 -5.27 -0.91
CA GLY A 130 2.54 -6.42 -1.60
C GLY A 130 2.32 -7.72 -0.83
N SER A 131 2.01 -8.81 -1.54
CA SER A 131 1.87 -10.13 -0.94
C SER A 131 0.83 -10.14 0.22
N ALA A 132 1.24 -10.49 1.43
CA ALA A 132 0.40 -10.36 2.63
C ALA A 132 -0.06 -8.91 2.89
N GLY A 133 0.76 -7.91 2.56
CA GLY A 133 0.35 -6.50 2.62
C GLY A 133 -0.70 -6.15 1.55
N GLY A 134 -0.61 -6.78 0.38
CA GLY A 134 -1.65 -6.70 -0.65
C GLY A 134 -2.98 -7.31 -0.20
N HIS A 135 -2.92 -8.43 0.54
CA HIS A 135 -4.09 -8.98 1.22
C HIS A 135 -4.67 -7.95 2.20
N LEU A 136 -3.84 -7.38 3.09
CA LEU A 136 -4.30 -6.39 4.08
C LEU A 136 -4.97 -5.19 3.40
N ALA A 137 -4.36 -4.65 2.34
CA ALA A 137 -4.94 -3.54 1.57
C ALA A 137 -6.32 -3.91 1.01
N ALA A 138 -6.44 -5.06 0.33
CA ALA A 138 -7.71 -5.54 -0.21
C ALA A 138 -8.74 -5.84 0.90
N ALA A 139 -8.29 -6.44 2.01
CA ALA A 139 -9.13 -6.81 3.13
C ALA A 139 -9.72 -5.60 3.88
N THR A 140 -9.02 -4.46 3.94
CA THR A 140 -9.60 -3.22 4.51
C THR A 140 -10.84 -2.76 3.75
N ALA A 141 -10.89 -3.04 2.45
CA ALA A 141 -12.00 -2.67 1.56
C ALA A 141 -13.13 -3.70 1.57
N LEU A 142 -12.80 -4.99 1.60
CA LEU A 142 -13.72 -6.06 1.21
C LEU A 142 -14.23 -6.88 2.40
N ILE A 143 -13.52 -6.89 3.53
CA ILE A 143 -13.87 -7.70 4.69
C ILE A 143 -14.51 -6.83 5.77
N ALA A 144 -15.75 -7.12 6.14
CA ALA A 144 -16.47 -6.37 7.18
C ALA A 144 -15.94 -6.69 8.60
N ASP A 145 -15.64 -7.98 8.83
CA ASP A 145 -15.20 -8.49 10.13
C ASP A 145 -13.76 -8.09 10.51
N TYR A 146 -13.28 -8.56 11.63
CA TYR A 146 -11.92 -8.34 12.15
C TYR A 146 -11.61 -6.86 12.43
N ASN A 147 -12.52 -6.19 13.12
CA ASN A 147 -12.25 -4.85 13.64
C ASN A 147 -11.61 -4.95 15.03
N GLU A 148 -10.74 -3.99 15.38
CA GLU A 148 -10.26 -3.91 16.76
C GLU A 148 -11.39 -3.41 17.65
N SER A 149 -11.49 -3.96 18.86
CA SER A 149 -12.58 -3.62 19.79
C SER A 149 -12.57 -2.16 20.25
N THR A 150 -11.39 -1.53 20.19
CA THR A 150 -11.20 -0.12 20.57
C THR A 150 -11.39 0.85 19.40
N ASP A 151 -11.57 0.35 18.18
CA ASP A 151 -11.76 1.20 17.01
C ASP A 151 -13.14 1.88 17.01
N ASN A 152 -13.17 3.16 16.63
CA ASN A 152 -14.42 3.82 16.29
C ASN A 152 -14.89 3.35 14.90
N THR A 153 -15.79 2.37 14.87
CA THR A 153 -16.30 1.77 13.63
C THR A 153 -17.25 2.68 12.84
N SER A 154 -17.66 3.84 13.38
CA SER A 154 -18.38 4.85 12.61
C SER A 154 -17.48 5.53 11.55
N ILE A 155 -16.15 5.45 11.74
CA ILE A 155 -15.17 5.90 10.77
C ILE A 155 -14.85 4.73 9.83
N SER A 156 -15.07 4.93 8.53
CA SER A 156 -14.84 3.89 7.53
C SER A 156 -13.36 3.51 7.40
N CYS A 157 -13.07 2.20 7.38
CA CYS A 157 -11.76 1.67 7.01
C CYS A 157 -11.65 1.35 5.51
N ILE A 158 -12.70 1.60 4.72
CA ILE A 158 -12.73 1.29 3.28
C ILE A 158 -11.96 2.37 2.52
N PRO A 159 -10.85 2.04 1.83
CA PRO A 159 -10.15 2.98 0.97
C PRO A 159 -10.96 3.30 -0.30
N ASN A 160 -10.56 4.35 -1.01
CA ASN A 160 -11.25 4.81 -2.21
C ASN A 160 -10.68 4.18 -3.50
N ALA A 161 -9.50 3.56 -3.43
CA ALA A 161 -8.90 2.75 -4.49
C ALA A 161 -7.90 1.74 -3.90
N LEU A 162 -7.54 0.71 -4.68
CA LEU A 162 -6.58 -0.33 -4.29
C LEU A 162 -5.44 -0.44 -5.31
N VAL A 163 -4.21 -0.59 -4.82
CA VAL A 163 -3.01 -0.85 -5.62
C VAL A 163 -2.30 -2.09 -5.07
N LEU A 164 -2.38 -3.20 -5.77
CA LEU A 164 -2.08 -4.52 -5.24
C LEU A 164 -0.93 -5.18 -6.01
N PHE A 165 0.18 -5.43 -5.32
CA PHE A 165 1.38 -6.07 -5.88
C PHE A 165 1.43 -7.54 -5.43
N ASN A 166 1.33 -8.47 -6.37
CA ASN A 166 1.24 -9.93 -6.13
C ASN A 166 0.47 -10.29 -4.83
N PRO A 167 -0.79 -9.80 -4.68
CA PRO A 167 -1.52 -9.89 -3.44
C PRO A 167 -2.00 -11.32 -3.16
N VAL A 168 -2.07 -11.69 -1.89
CA VAL A 168 -2.78 -12.90 -1.48
C VAL A 168 -4.27 -12.61 -1.50
N PHE A 169 -5.00 -13.20 -2.44
CA PHE A 169 -6.46 -13.02 -2.56
C PHE A 169 -7.25 -14.12 -1.89
N ASP A 170 -6.70 -15.35 -1.88
CA ASP A 170 -7.36 -16.55 -1.39
C ASP A 170 -6.53 -17.24 -0.31
N ASN A 171 -7.16 -17.52 0.82
CA ASN A 171 -6.60 -18.26 1.95
C ASN A 171 -7.29 -19.62 2.15
N GLY A 172 -8.10 -20.05 1.18
CA GLY A 172 -8.80 -21.34 1.20
C GLY A 172 -7.85 -22.53 1.05
N PRO A 173 -8.39 -23.76 1.01
CA PRO A 173 -7.59 -24.96 0.80
C PRO A 173 -6.74 -24.87 -0.46
N GLY A 174 -5.40 -25.00 -0.30
CA GLY A 174 -4.42 -24.78 -1.36
C GLY A 174 -3.99 -23.31 -1.57
N GLY A 175 -4.65 -22.35 -0.95
CA GLY A 175 -4.25 -20.93 -0.95
C GLY A 175 -3.17 -20.64 0.10
N TYR A 176 -2.47 -19.51 -0.11
CA TYR A 176 -1.39 -19.09 0.79
C TYR A 176 -1.88 -18.83 2.21
N GLY A 177 -1.26 -19.46 3.17
CA GLY A 177 -1.53 -19.25 4.60
C GLY A 177 -2.75 -20.01 5.13
N TYR A 178 -3.35 -20.92 4.37
CA TYR A 178 -4.49 -21.71 4.81
C TYR A 178 -4.24 -22.39 6.17
N GLU A 179 -3.02 -22.90 6.40
CA GLU A 179 -2.63 -23.55 7.65
C GLU A 179 -2.75 -22.66 8.90
N ARG A 180 -2.80 -21.35 8.73
CA ARG A 180 -2.94 -20.34 9.80
C ARG A 180 -4.36 -19.78 9.91
N ILE A 181 -5.11 -19.83 8.82
CA ILE A 181 -6.46 -19.24 8.72
C ILE A 181 -7.53 -20.31 8.93
N ARG A 182 -7.30 -21.52 8.43
CA ARG A 182 -8.21 -22.69 8.58
C ARG A 182 -9.63 -22.35 8.13
N ASP A 183 -10.62 -22.76 8.91
CA ASP A 183 -12.04 -22.62 8.59
C ASP A 183 -12.53 -21.17 8.45
N ALA A 184 -11.76 -20.21 8.97
CA ALA A 184 -12.06 -18.77 8.83
C ALA A 184 -11.75 -18.22 7.43
N TYR A 185 -11.24 -19.03 6.49
CA TYR A 185 -10.78 -18.53 5.19
C TYR A 185 -11.87 -17.78 4.39
N LYS A 186 -13.12 -18.21 4.47
CA LYS A 186 -14.22 -17.54 3.76
C LYS A 186 -14.44 -16.10 4.22
N GLN A 187 -14.28 -15.86 5.52
CA GLN A 187 -14.41 -14.53 6.11
C GLN A 187 -13.13 -13.71 5.99
N PHE A 188 -11.98 -14.36 5.78
CA PHE A 188 -10.66 -13.71 5.77
C PHE A 188 -10.08 -13.49 4.38
N SER A 189 -10.49 -14.24 3.36
CA SER A 189 -9.99 -14.08 1.99
C SER A 189 -10.69 -12.92 1.28
N PRO A 190 -9.96 -11.94 0.76
CA PRO A 190 -10.55 -10.85 -0.05
C PRO A 190 -11.42 -11.36 -1.20
N LEU A 191 -10.99 -12.42 -1.89
CA LEU A 191 -11.70 -13.01 -3.03
C LEU A 191 -13.13 -13.46 -2.69
N HIS A 192 -13.35 -13.98 -1.47
CA HIS A 192 -14.67 -14.46 -1.04
C HIS A 192 -15.62 -13.36 -0.58
N ASN A 193 -15.10 -12.12 -0.45
CA ASN A 193 -15.82 -10.98 0.13
C ASN A 193 -16.02 -9.81 -0.84
N ILE A 194 -15.81 -10.04 -2.13
CA ILE A 194 -16.05 -9.00 -3.14
C ILE A 194 -17.55 -8.77 -3.28
N THR A 195 -17.95 -7.53 -3.09
CA THR A 195 -19.37 -7.10 -3.20
C THR A 195 -19.50 -5.85 -4.07
N ASN A 196 -20.73 -5.50 -4.44
CA ASN A 196 -21.01 -4.27 -5.16
C ASN A 196 -20.49 -3.05 -4.38
N GLY A 197 -19.85 -2.11 -5.09
CA GLY A 197 -19.21 -0.95 -4.49
C GLY A 197 -17.76 -1.19 -4.05
N ALA A 198 -17.15 -2.35 -4.37
CA ALA A 198 -15.72 -2.56 -4.19
C ALA A 198 -14.91 -1.45 -4.90
N PRO A 199 -13.86 -0.89 -4.28
CA PRO A 199 -13.09 0.22 -4.85
C PRO A 199 -12.42 -0.16 -6.18
N PRO A 200 -12.21 0.78 -7.12
CA PRO A 200 -11.40 0.55 -8.30
C PRO A 200 -10.01 0.05 -7.90
N THR A 201 -9.56 -1.00 -8.58
CA THR A 201 -8.37 -1.76 -8.20
C THR A 201 -7.43 -1.94 -9.39
N ILE A 202 -6.13 -1.78 -9.16
CA ILE A 202 -5.08 -2.23 -10.07
C ILE A 202 -4.28 -3.36 -9.41
N VAL A 203 -4.00 -4.42 -10.17
CA VAL A 203 -3.31 -5.62 -9.70
C VAL A 203 -2.11 -5.91 -10.58
N PHE A 204 -0.97 -6.17 -9.97
CA PHE A 204 0.26 -6.59 -10.62
C PHE A 204 0.63 -8.00 -10.18
N LEU A 205 0.86 -8.94 -11.10
CA LEU A 205 1.24 -10.30 -10.79
C LEU A 205 2.27 -10.83 -11.78
N GLY A 206 3.28 -11.55 -11.28
CA GLY A 206 4.22 -12.30 -12.11
C GLY A 206 3.62 -13.63 -12.55
N GLU A 207 3.81 -14.01 -13.82
CA GLU A 207 3.24 -15.26 -14.34
C GLU A 207 3.91 -16.53 -13.78
N LYS A 208 5.11 -16.39 -13.19
CA LYS A 208 5.82 -17.46 -12.48
C LYS A 208 5.69 -17.36 -10.96
N ASP A 209 4.69 -16.64 -10.47
CA ASP A 209 4.43 -16.56 -9.04
C ASP A 209 3.98 -17.91 -8.49
N HIS A 210 4.79 -18.51 -7.61
CA HIS A 210 4.52 -19.82 -7.01
C HIS A 210 3.64 -19.75 -5.75
N LEU A 211 3.43 -18.54 -5.21
CA LEU A 211 2.63 -18.34 -4.00
C LEU A 211 1.19 -17.91 -4.32
N VAL A 212 1.01 -17.18 -5.41
CA VAL A 212 -0.31 -16.71 -5.87
C VAL A 212 -0.50 -17.12 -7.32
N PRO A 213 -1.31 -18.15 -7.59
CA PRO A 213 -1.57 -18.60 -8.96
C PRO A 213 -2.21 -17.49 -9.82
N VAL A 214 -1.78 -17.40 -11.06
CA VAL A 214 -2.33 -16.43 -12.04
C VAL A 214 -3.85 -16.55 -12.17
N GLU A 215 -4.35 -17.77 -12.12
CA GLU A 215 -5.79 -18.03 -12.22
C GLU A 215 -6.60 -17.42 -11.07
N THR A 216 -6.02 -17.31 -9.88
CA THR A 216 -6.64 -16.63 -8.74
C THR A 216 -6.80 -15.13 -9.03
N ALA A 217 -5.79 -14.48 -9.61
CA ALA A 217 -5.86 -13.07 -9.97
C ALA A 217 -6.84 -12.80 -11.12
N LYS A 218 -6.87 -13.67 -12.13
CA LYS A 218 -7.87 -13.62 -13.22
C LYS A 218 -9.27 -13.79 -12.69
N TYR A 219 -9.48 -14.72 -11.75
CA TYR A 219 -10.78 -14.93 -11.13
C TYR A 219 -11.19 -13.73 -10.26
N TYR A 220 -10.26 -13.14 -9.49
CA TYR A 220 -10.50 -11.91 -8.75
C TYR A 220 -11.01 -10.80 -9.69
N LYS A 221 -10.31 -10.55 -10.80
CA LYS A 221 -10.75 -9.58 -11.83
C LYS A 221 -12.16 -9.89 -12.34
N THR A 222 -12.43 -11.15 -12.68
CA THR A 222 -13.75 -11.58 -13.18
C THR A 222 -14.86 -11.28 -12.17
N VAL A 223 -14.62 -11.53 -10.88
CA VAL A 223 -15.62 -11.25 -9.83
C VAL A 223 -15.81 -9.75 -9.63
N MET A 224 -14.72 -8.96 -9.64
CA MET A 224 -14.79 -7.50 -9.58
C MET A 224 -15.66 -6.93 -10.73
N GLU A 225 -15.45 -7.39 -11.95
CA GLU A 225 -16.23 -6.97 -13.12
C GLU A 225 -17.71 -7.37 -12.99
N LYS A 226 -18.01 -8.56 -12.47
CA LYS A 226 -19.39 -9.01 -12.21
C LYS A 226 -20.14 -8.11 -11.24
N VAL A 227 -19.45 -7.57 -10.22
CA VAL A 227 -20.03 -6.59 -9.29
C VAL A 227 -19.91 -5.14 -9.80
N LYS A 228 -19.57 -4.94 -11.08
CA LYS A 228 -19.42 -3.65 -11.76
C LYS A 228 -18.34 -2.74 -11.14
N SER A 229 -17.31 -3.33 -10.57
CA SER A 229 -16.14 -2.63 -10.05
C SER A 229 -14.97 -2.77 -11.01
N ARG A 230 -14.24 -1.67 -11.25
CA ARG A 230 -13.08 -1.67 -12.13
C ARG A 230 -11.94 -2.49 -11.51
N CYS A 231 -11.33 -3.38 -12.32
CA CYS A 231 -10.12 -4.11 -11.95
C CYS A 231 -9.17 -4.22 -13.14
N ASP A 232 -8.08 -3.48 -13.09
CA ASP A 232 -7.02 -3.51 -14.08
C ASP A 232 -5.99 -4.56 -13.63
N LEU A 233 -5.80 -5.64 -14.40
CA LEU A 233 -4.85 -6.71 -14.09
C LEU A 233 -3.70 -6.69 -15.09
N PHE A 234 -2.48 -6.57 -14.58
CA PHE A 234 -1.22 -6.64 -15.32
C PHE A 234 -0.46 -7.90 -14.96
N LEU A 235 -0.25 -8.76 -15.95
CA LEU A 235 0.53 -9.98 -15.83
C LEU A 235 1.91 -9.75 -16.47
N TYR A 236 2.97 -10.17 -15.76
CA TYR A 236 4.34 -9.97 -16.18
C TYR A 236 5.00 -11.31 -16.44
N GLU A 237 5.23 -11.58 -17.73
CA GLU A 237 5.87 -12.81 -18.21
C GLU A 237 7.23 -13.03 -17.53
N GLY A 238 7.47 -14.27 -17.10
CA GLY A 238 8.74 -14.68 -16.50
C GLY A 238 9.01 -14.17 -15.10
N GLN A 239 8.15 -13.31 -14.54
CA GLN A 239 8.35 -12.74 -13.21
C GLN A 239 7.80 -13.63 -12.10
N GLU A 240 8.53 -13.68 -10.99
CA GLU A 240 8.20 -14.43 -9.78
C GLU A 240 7.60 -13.52 -8.69
N HIS A 241 7.28 -14.10 -7.54
CA HIS A 241 6.78 -13.36 -6.38
C HIS A 241 7.76 -12.28 -5.92
N GLY A 242 7.28 -11.06 -5.69
CA GLY A 242 8.11 -9.93 -5.23
C GLY A 242 8.85 -9.19 -6.34
N PHE A 243 8.54 -9.42 -7.61
CA PHE A 243 9.18 -8.79 -8.77
C PHE A 243 9.11 -7.26 -8.77
N PHE A 244 8.10 -6.67 -8.14
CA PHE A 244 7.85 -5.23 -8.07
C PHE A 244 8.78 -4.47 -7.11
N ASN A 245 9.55 -5.18 -6.28
CA ASN A 245 10.45 -4.55 -5.31
C ASN A 245 11.57 -3.77 -6.01
N TYR A 246 12.03 -2.69 -5.38
CA TYR A 246 13.06 -1.78 -5.92
C TYR A 246 14.34 -2.47 -6.39
N LYS A 247 14.73 -3.60 -5.79
CA LYS A 247 15.88 -4.40 -6.23
C LYS A 247 15.75 -4.92 -7.68
N ASN A 248 14.53 -5.04 -8.21
CA ASN A 248 14.24 -5.34 -9.61
C ASN A 248 13.79 -4.05 -10.30
N LEU A 249 14.74 -3.18 -10.59
CA LEU A 249 14.50 -1.80 -10.99
C LEU A 249 13.62 -1.67 -12.24
N GLU A 250 13.75 -2.58 -13.20
CA GLU A 250 12.94 -2.57 -14.42
C GLU A 250 11.44 -2.68 -14.08
N TYR A 251 11.07 -3.70 -13.32
CA TYR A 251 9.67 -3.96 -13.00
C TYR A 251 9.13 -3.06 -11.89
N TYR A 252 10.01 -2.58 -10.99
CA TYR A 252 9.67 -1.48 -10.11
C TYR A 252 9.18 -0.26 -10.91
N LYS A 253 9.98 0.18 -11.91
CA LYS A 253 9.63 1.31 -12.77
C LYS A 253 8.34 1.08 -13.54
N LYS A 254 8.16 -0.12 -14.11
CA LYS A 254 6.92 -0.48 -14.84
C LYS A 254 5.70 -0.40 -13.94
N THR A 255 5.74 -1.03 -12.77
CA THR A 255 4.59 -1.04 -11.86
C THR A 255 4.29 0.34 -11.25
N VAL A 256 5.29 1.16 -11.01
CA VAL A 256 5.11 2.56 -10.58
C VAL A 256 4.45 3.39 -11.68
N ALA A 257 4.90 3.26 -12.94
CA ALA A 257 4.32 3.99 -14.09
C ALA A 257 2.85 3.61 -14.33
N GLU A 258 2.53 2.31 -14.30
CA GLU A 258 1.15 1.85 -14.44
C GLU A 258 0.26 2.31 -13.27
N THR A 259 0.79 2.31 -12.05
CA THR A 259 0.08 2.85 -10.89
C THR A 259 -0.20 4.34 -11.06
N ASP A 260 0.76 5.12 -11.51
CA ASP A 260 0.60 6.56 -11.75
C ASP A 260 -0.50 6.80 -12.81
N THR A 261 -0.46 6.07 -13.94
CA THR A 261 -1.47 6.12 -14.99
C THR A 261 -2.86 5.76 -14.48
N PHE A 262 -2.97 4.70 -13.68
CA PHE A 262 -4.22 4.28 -13.07
C PHE A 262 -4.78 5.38 -12.15
N LEU A 263 -3.96 5.96 -11.27
CA LEU A 263 -4.38 7.02 -10.35
C LEU A 263 -4.81 8.30 -11.09
N GLN A 264 -4.16 8.64 -12.20
CA GLN A 264 -4.60 9.72 -13.08
C GLN A 264 -5.98 9.42 -13.68
N SER A 265 -6.19 8.18 -14.14
CA SER A 265 -7.44 7.78 -14.80
C SER A 265 -8.67 7.81 -13.89
N ILE A 266 -8.48 7.74 -12.56
CA ILE A 266 -9.54 7.85 -11.55
C ILE A 266 -9.58 9.23 -10.87
N GLY A 267 -8.78 10.19 -11.33
CA GLY A 267 -8.78 11.59 -10.84
C GLY A 267 -8.12 11.77 -9.46
N PHE A 268 -7.20 10.87 -9.09
CA PHE A 268 -6.47 10.96 -7.82
C PHE A 268 -5.09 11.60 -8.00
N LEU A 269 -4.56 11.59 -9.22
CA LEU A 269 -3.38 12.35 -9.61
C LEU A 269 -3.67 13.22 -10.82
N SER A 270 -3.00 14.35 -10.93
CA SER A 270 -2.94 15.14 -12.16
C SER A 270 -1.82 14.62 -13.07
N LYS A 271 -1.83 15.03 -14.35
CA LYS A 271 -0.74 14.70 -15.28
C LYS A 271 0.60 15.28 -14.83
N GLU A 272 0.58 16.47 -14.27
CA GLU A 272 1.77 17.19 -13.77
C GLU A 272 1.87 17.11 -12.24
N PRO A 273 3.09 17.20 -11.68
CA PRO A 273 4.36 17.25 -12.39
C PRO A 273 4.79 15.86 -12.92
N ILE A 274 5.50 15.85 -14.05
CA ILE A 274 6.16 14.63 -14.55
C ILE A 274 7.44 14.41 -13.73
N ILE A 275 7.54 13.26 -13.06
CA ILE A 275 8.69 12.88 -12.23
C ILE A 275 9.38 11.67 -12.84
N GLU A 276 10.70 11.69 -12.92
CA GLU A 276 11.49 10.54 -13.34
C GLU A 276 11.41 9.42 -12.27
N ILE A 277 11.07 8.21 -12.70
CA ILE A 277 11.11 7.03 -11.83
C ILE A 277 12.57 6.53 -11.77
N LYS A 278 13.22 6.75 -10.65
CA LYS A 278 14.64 6.42 -10.42
C LYS A 278 14.83 4.98 -9.96
#